data_3b955842d3644456a72fb2661936da5d
#
_entry.id   3b955842d3644456a72fb2661936da5d
#
_cell.length_a   1.000
_cell.length_b   1.000
_cell.length_c   1.000
_cell.angle_alpha   90.00
_cell.angle_beta   90.00
_cell.angle_gamma   90.00
#
_symmetry.space_group_name_H-M   'P 1'
#
loop_
_entity.id
_entity.type
_entity.pdbx_description
1 polymer ?
#
loop_
_entity_poly.entity_id
_entity_poly.type
_entity_poly.pdbx_seq_one_letter_code
_entity_poly.pdbx_strand_id
1 'polypeptide(L)'
;LVYIDESYSEAKAKSVGSQINLITNVRSATFVSRNQALDDFVETLNDPDAFAGLDPDTLRDRYVVTVEDNSLLKQTYDKLTQIEGVAEVVAHFEIAEGFQTVQNVLNIASLVIVTVLFVVSLFIISNTVKLAMYSRSEEIAIMKMVGATNAFIRLPFVVEGFIIGIIAAAAAFFLEWGLYDFVLTKIQQLDTLKLFVLTPFTDVIEIVAIAYALTGFLVGVFGSLLSIRKFLKV
;
A
#
# COMPACT_ATOMS: atom_id res chain seq x y z
N LEU A 1 -10.29 -17.29 13.05
CA LEU A 1 -11.16 -18.45 12.82
C LEU A 1 -12.44 -18.26 13.62
N VAL A 2 -13.57 -18.59 13.01
CA VAL A 2 -14.90 -18.56 13.65
C VAL A 2 -15.45 -19.96 13.60
N TYR A 3 -15.59 -20.60 14.74
CA TYR A 3 -16.13 -21.94 14.87
C TYR A 3 -17.65 -21.89 15.03
N ILE A 4 -18.33 -22.75 14.30
CA ILE A 4 -19.80 -22.85 14.32
C ILE A 4 -20.24 -23.89 15.36
N ASP A 5 -21.41 -23.67 15.93
CA ASP A 5 -21.99 -24.57 16.91
C ASP A 5 -22.24 -25.97 16.30
N GLU A 6 -21.88 -27.00 17.05
CA GLU A 6 -21.97 -28.41 16.62
C GLU A 6 -23.40 -28.85 16.33
N SER A 7 -24.39 -28.20 16.93
CA SER A 7 -25.81 -28.49 16.71
C SER A 7 -26.29 -28.03 15.33
N TYR A 8 -25.49 -27.22 14.61
CA TYR A 8 -25.86 -26.70 13.30
C TYR A 8 -25.59 -27.74 12.21
N SER A 9 -26.57 -27.96 11.35
CA SER A 9 -26.34 -28.69 10.10
C SER A 9 -25.45 -27.84 9.16
N GLU A 10 -24.72 -28.48 8.25
CA GLU A 10 -23.88 -27.81 7.28
C GLU A 10 -24.62 -26.71 6.49
N ALA A 11 -25.89 -26.95 6.12
CA ALA A 11 -26.70 -25.96 5.44
C ALA A 11 -26.96 -24.71 6.32
N LYS A 12 -27.21 -24.91 7.62
CA LYS A 12 -27.43 -23.84 8.59
C LYS A 12 -26.10 -23.14 8.91
N ALA A 13 -24.99 -23.87 9.02
CA ALA A 13 -23.66 -23.32 9.18
C ALA A 13 -23.27 -22.38 8.02
N LYS A 14 -23.56 -22.78 6.78
CA LYS A 14 -23.34 -21.94 5.59
C LYS A 14 -24.16 -20.65 5.58
N SER A 15 -25.34 -20.63 6.20
CA SER A 15 -26.15 -19.41 6.29
C SER A 15 -25.56 -18.34 7.19
N VAL A 16 -24.77 -18.74 8.21
CA VAL A 16 -24.07 -17.81 9.11
C VAL A 16 -23.02 -16.97 8.36
N GLY A 17 -22.45 -17.51 7.28
CA GLY A 17 -21.47 -16.80 6.45
C GLY A 17 -22.02 -15.49 5.86
N SER A 18 -23.32 -15.44 5.55
CA SER A 18 -23.95 -14.20 5.07
C SER A 18 -23.93 -13.11 6.14
N GLN A 19 -24.13 -13.46 7.40
CA GLN A 19 -24.10 -12.51 8.51
C GLN A 19 -22.65 -12.05 8.81
N ILE A 20 -21.69 -12.97 8.72
CA ILE A 20 -20.27 -12.66 8.89
C ILE A 20 -19.80 -11.64 7.81
N ASN A 21 -20.19 -11.86 6.55
CA ASN A 21 -19.82 -10.98 5.44
C ASN A 21 -20.47 -9.58 5.49
N LEU A 22 -21.51 -9.38 6.31
CA LEU A 22 -22.12 -8.06 6.53
C LEU A 22 -21.35 -7.18 7.51
N ILE A 23 -20.38 -7.73 8.22
CA ILE A 23 -19.55 -6.96 9.15
C ILE A 23 -18.56 -6.09 8.38
N THR A 24 -18.59 -4.78 8.64
CA THR A 24 -17.91 -3.74 7.88
C THR A 24 -16.40 -3.95 7.69
N ASN A 25 -15.72 -4.66 8.58
CA ASN A 25 -14.27 -4.90 8.51
C ASN A 25 -13.94 -6.31 8.01
N VAL A 26 -14.92 -7.08 7.56
CA VAL A 26 -14.70 -8.41 7.00
C VAL A 26 -14.53 -8.26 5.48
N ARG A 27 -13.34 -8.63 4.98
CA ARG A 27 -13.05 -8.68 3.54
C ARG A 27 -13.64 -9.92 2.91
N SER A 28 -13.49 -11.07 3.57
CA SER A 28 -14.01 -12.36 3.10
C SER A 28 -14.19 -13.32 4.27
N ALA A 29 -15.22 -14.19 4.18
CA ALA A 29 -15.42 -15.30 5.07
C ALA A 29 -15.57 -16.58 4.23
N THR A 30 -14.59 -17.45 4.31
CA THR A 30 -14.54 -18.72 3.59
C THR A 30 -14.99 -19.85 4.51
N PHE A 31 -16.01 -20.57 4.11
CA PHE A 31 -16.52 -21.74 4.86
C PHE A 31 -15.58 -22.93 4.64
N VAL A 32 -15.20 -23.56 5.73
CA VAL A 32 -14.41 -24.81 5.76
C VAL A 32 -15.22 -25.82 6.57
N SER A 33 -15.69 -26.88 5.91
CA SER A 33 -16.39 -27.95 6.60
C SER A 33 -15.46 -28.78 7.48
N ARG A 34 -15.99 -29.47 8.47
CA ARG A 34 -15.23 -30.36 9.35
C ARG A 34 -14.41 -31.40 8.58
N ASN A 35 -14.95 -31.94 7.48
CA ASN A 35 -14.25 -32.88 6.61
C ASN A 35 -13.05 -32.21 5.94
N GLN A 36 -13.25 -31.06 5.33
CA GLN A 36 -12.19 -30.29 4.70
C GLN A 36 -11.14 -29.82 5.74
N ALA A 37 -11.59 -29.48 6.95
CA ALA A 37 -10.67 -29.10 8.03
C ALA A 37 -9.77 -30.26 8.47
N LEU A 38 -10.26 -31.50 8.41
CA LEU A 38 -9.47 -32.69 8.69
C LEU A 38 -8.47 -32.97 7.57
N ASP A 39 -8.90 -32.85 6.31
CA ASP A 39 -8.04 -33.05 5.14
C ASP A 39 -6.88 -32.02 5.15
N ASP A 40 -7.18 -30.74 5.37
CA ASP A 40 -6.21 -29.65 5.47
C ASP A 40 -5.19 -29.91 6.62
N PHE A 41 -5.68 -30.44 7.74
CA PHE A 41 -4.85 -30.74 8.90
C PHE A 41 -3.88 -31.89 8.64
N VAL A 42 -4.35 -32.97 8.02
CA VAL A 42 -3.56 -34.13 7.64
C VAL A 42 -2.50 -33.72 6.60
N GLU A 43 -2.87 -32.92 5.60
CA GLU A 43 -1.93 -32.43 4.59
C GLU A 43 -0.80 -31.55 5.20
N THR A 44 -1.14 -30.73 6.19
CA THR A 44 -0.17 -29.82 6.83
C THR A 44 0.90 -30.59 7.62
N LEU A 45 0.58 -31.76 8.18
CA LEU A 45 1.49 -32.53 9.03
C LEU A 45 2.37 -33.53 8.25
N ASN A 46 2.15 -33.69 6.94
CA ASN A 46 2.88 -34.66 6.08
C ASN A 46 2.90 -36.09 6.63
N ASP A 47 1.98 -36.46 7.50
CA ASP A 47 1.87 -37.78 8.10
C ASP A 47 0.40 -38.26 8.09
N PRO A 48 -0.06 -38.85 6.96
CA PRO A 48 -1.45 -39.32 6.82
C PRO A 48 -1.82 -40.43 7.81
N ASP A 49 -0.83 -41.24 8.22
CA ASP A 49 -1.07 -42.40 9.06
C ASP A 49 -1.27 -42.02 10.54
N ALA A 50 -0.75 -40.90 11.00
CA ALA A 50 -0.86 -40.45 12.38
C ALA A 50 -2.31 -40.14 12.80
N PHE A 51 -3.19 -39.88 11.81
CA PHE A 51 -4.58 -39.46 12.02
C PHE A 51 -5.58 -40.36 11.28
N ALA A 52 -5.10 -41.53 10.77
CA ALA A 52 -5.96 -42.53 10.14
C ALA A 52 -6.94 -43.10 11.17
N GLY A 53 -8.16 -42.57 11.18
CA GLY A 53 -9.22 -42.99 12.10
C GLY A 53 -9.77 -41.87 12.99
N LEU A 54 -9.31 -40.63 12.83
CA LEU A 54 -9.94 -39.47 13.46
C LEU A 54 -11.33 -39.26 12.84
N ASP A 55 -12.36 -39.26 13.68
CA ASP A 55 -13.72 -38.98 13.23
C ASP A 55 -13.83 -37.48 12.87
N PRO A 56 -14.26 -37.11 11.65
CA PRO A 56 -14.50 -35.71 11.28
C PRO A 56 -15.44 -34.98 12.24
N ASP A 57 -16.33 -35.71 12.90
CA ASP A 57 -17.26 -35.15 13.91
C ASP A 57 -16.56 -34.65 15.17
N THR A 58 -15.26 -34.95 15.35
CA THR A 58 -14.42 -34.35 16.42
C THR A 58 -14.04 -32.90 16.10
N LEU A 59 -14.13 -32.50 14.84
CA LEU A 59 -13.87 -31.14 14.39
C LEU A 59 -15.17 -30.37 14.18
N ARG A 60 -15.06 -29.03 14.22
CA ARG A 60 -16.20 -28.12 13.98
C ARG A 60 -16.10 -27.51 12.60
N ASP A 61 -17.28 -27.26 12.02
CA ASP A 61 -17.37 -26.36 10.88
C ASP A 61 -16.85 -24.99 11.27
N ARG A 62 -16.10 -24.34 10.39
CA ARG A 62 -15.48 -23.07 10.70
C ARG A 62 -15.49 -22.11 9.52
N TYR A 63 -15.38 -20.81 9.81
CA TYR A 63 -15.08 -19.80 8.83
C TYR A 63 -13.64 -19.29 9.02
N VAL A 64 -12.91 -19.22 7.92
CA VAL A 64 -11.67 -18.45 7.83
C VAL A 64 -12.05 -17.04 7.44
N VAL A 65 -11.97 -16.12 8.40
CA VAL A 65 -12.34 -14.72 8.20
C VAL A 65 -11.09 -13.88 8.00
N THR A 66 -11.05 -13.16 6.89
CA THR A 66 -10.01 -12.17 6.59
C THR A 66 -10.57 -10.78 6.86
N VAL A 67 -9.86 -9.98 7.64
CA VAL A 67 -10.21 -8.60 7.94
C VAL A 67 -9.49 -7.62 7.00
N GLU A 68 -10.08 -6.43 6.79
CA GLU A 68 -9.46 -5.37 6.00
C GLU A 68 -8.44 -4.58 6.82
N ASP A 69 -8.79 -4.25 8.05
CA ASP A 69 -7.98 -3.43 8.95
C ASP A 69 -7.79 -4.15 10.30
N ASN A 70 -6.53 -4.47 10.61
CA ASN A 70 -6.16 -5.11 11.86
C ASN A 70 -6.40 -4.21 13.09
N SER A 71 -6.45 -2.88 12.92
CA SER A 71 -6.76 -1.96 14.03
C SER A 71 -8.18 -2.13 14.56
N LEU A 72 -9.09 -2.62 13.72
CA LEU A 72 -10.48 -2.88 14.05
C LEU A 72 -10.75 -4.35 14.44
N LEU A 73 -9.69 -5.18 14.56
CA LEU A 73 -9.83 -6.62 14.84
C LEU A 73 -10.63 -6.89 16.11
N LYS A 74 -10.41 -6.11 17.18
CA LYS A 74 -11.14 -6.26 18.44
C LYS A 74 -12.63 -5.99 18.28
N GLN A 75 -12.99 -4.91 17.56
CA GLN A 75 -14.40 -4.60 17.29
C GLN A 75 -15.05 -5.66 16.39
N THR A 76 -14.29 -6.19 15.43
CA THR A 76 -14.75 -7.27 14.55
C THR A 76 -14.97 -8.56 15.35
N TYR A 77 -14.04 -8.89 16.24
CA TYR A 77 -14.17 -10.03 17.18
C TYR A 77 -15.43 -9.92 18.03
N ASP A 78 -15.68 -8.76 18.65
CA ASP A 78 -16.85 -8.54 19.49
C ASP A 78 -18.18 -8.69 18.71
N LYS A 79 -18.19 -8.28 17.44
CA LYS A 79 -19.35 -8.46 16.55
C LYS A 79 -19.54 -9.92 16.13
N LEU A 80 -18.45 -10.62 15.81
CA LEU A 80 -18.47 -12.02 15.42
C LEU A 80 -18.98 -12.93 16.53
N THR A 81 -18.59 -12.66 17.78
CA THR A 81 -19.02 -13.43 18.95
C THR A 81 -20.52 -13.24 19.29
N GLN A 82 -21.15 -12.17 18.78
CA GLN A 82 -22.58 -11.91 18.99
C GLN A 82 -23.48 -12.57 17.93
N ILE A 83 -22.90 -13.17 16.88
CA ILE A 83 -23.68 -13.84 15.85
C ILE A 83 -24.24 -15.15 16.40
N GLU A 84 -25.55 -15.37 16.23
CA GLU A 84 -26.20 -16.62 16.61
C GLU A 84 -25.65 -17.78 15.78
N GLY A 85 -25.22 -18.86 16.46
CA GLY A 85 -24.61 -20.03 15.85
C GLY A 85 -23.08 -20.00 15.78
N VAL A 86 -22.44 -18.95 16.25
CA VAL A 86 -21.01 -18.91 16.51
C VAL A 86 -20.75 -19.49 17.89
N ALA A 87 -19.97 -20.57 17.96
CA ALA A 87 -19.59 -21.19 19.23
C ALA A 87 -18.35 -20.53 19.83
N GLU A 88 -17.37 -20.23 18.99
CA GLU A 88 -16.09 -19.67 19.43
C GLU A 88 -15.45 -18.85 18.31
N VAL A 89 -14.80 -17.77 18.68
CA VAL A 89 -13.97 -16.96 17.78
C VAL A 89 -12.53 -17.01 18.28
N VAL A 90 -11.62 -17.49 17.44
CA VAL A 90 -10.18 -17.49 17.74
C VAL A 90 -9.50 -16.42 16.92
N ALA A 91 -8.97 -15.41 17.61
CA ALA A 91 -8.20 -14.32 17.00
C ALA A 91 -6.86 -14.15 17.73
N HIS A 92 -5.79 -14.05 16.96
CA HIS A 92 -4.44 -13.85 17.49
C HIS A 92 -4.12 -12.35 17.57
N PHE A 93 -4.62 -11.68 18.61
CA PHE A 93 -4.45 -10.24 18.81
C PHE A 93 -2.98 -9.83 18.86
N GLU A 94 -2.14 -10.59 19.57
CA GLU A 94 -0.71 -10.29 19.71
C GLU A 94 0.00 -10.24 18.34
N ILE A 95 -0.36 -11.15 17.43
CA ILE A 95 0.18 -11.18 16.08
C ILE A 95 -0.32 -9.95 15.29
N ALA A 96 -1.60 -9.64 15.39
CA ALA A 96 -2.18 -8.48 14.72
C ALA A 96 -1.58 -7.16 15.20
N GLU A 97 -1.39 -6.99 16.51
CA GLU A 97 -0.74 -5.82 17.11
C GLU A 97 0.74 -5.72 16.70
N GLY A 98 1.44 -6.86 16.63
CA GLY A 98 2.80 -6.92 16.12
C GLY A 98 2.91 -6.44 14.67
N PHE A 99 2.02 -6.91 13.79
CA PHE A 99 1.96 -6.44 12.39
C PHE A 99 1.64 -4.95 12.30
N GLN A 100 0.69 -4.46 13.08
CA GLN A 100 0.34 -3.05 13.10
C GLN A 100 1.51 -2.17 13.57
N THR A 101 2.24 -2.63 14.58
CA THR A 101 3.43 -1.92 15.07
C THR A 101 4.51 -1.83 13.98
N VAL A 102 4.80 -2.94 13.29
CA VAL A 102 5.74 -2.96 12.17
C VAL A 102 5.28 -2.03 11.06
N GLN A 103 4.00 -2.08 10.70
CA GLN A 103 3.42 -1.20 9.67
C GLN A 103 3.54 0.27 10.04
N ASN A 104 3.27 0.65 11.29
CA ASN A 104 3.41 2.02 11.76
C ASN A 104 4.87 2.50 11.72
N VAL A 105 5.82 1.66 12.13
CA VAL A 105 7.25 1.98 12.04
C VAL A 105 7.68 2.19 10.59
N LEU A 106 7.24 1.30 9.68
CA LEU A 106 7.54 1.44 8.26
C LEU A 106 6.91 2.70 7.66
N ASN A 107 5.68 3.04 8.02
CA ASN A 107 5.01 4.25 7.55
C ASN A 107 5.75 5.52 8.03
N ILE A 108 6.14 5.57 9.30
CA ILE A 108 6.90 6.71 9.83
C ILE A 108 8.27 6.81 9.15
N ALA A 109 9.00 5.70 9.04
CA ALA A 109 10.29 5.67 8.36
C ALA A 109 10.18 6.11 6.90
N SER A 110 9.18 5.61 6.17
CA SER A 110 8.90 6.00 4.79
C SER A 110 8.58 7.48 4.68
N LEU A 111 7.74 8.01 5.56
CA LEU A 111 7.41 9.44 5.58
C LEU A 111 8.63 10.32 5.79
N VAL A 112 9.52 9.94 6.71
CA VAL A 112 10.77 10.66 6.97
C VAL A 112 11.68 10.62 5.74
N ILE A 113 11.89 9.45 5.15
CA ILE A 113 12.73 9.28 3.96
C ILE A 113 12.17 10.10 2.79
N VAL A 114 10.88 10.00 2.51
CA VAL A 114 10.23 10.76 1.43
C VAL A 114 10.37 12.26 1.66
N THR A 115 10.18 12.73 2.89
CA THR A 115 10.33 14.15 3.23
C THR A 115 11.76 14.63 2.99
N VAL A 116 12.76 13.88 3.43
CA VAL A 116 14.18 14.22 3.22
C VAL A 116 14.51 14.25 1.73
N LEU A 117 14.11 13.22 0.98
CA LEU A 117 14.34 13.16 -0.47
C LEU A 117 13.64 14.30 -1.21
N PHE A 118 12.42 14.66 -0.79
CA PHE A 118 11.67 15.80 -1.36
C PHE A 118 12.44 17.10 -1.15
N VAL A 119 12.93 17.38 0.06
CA VAL A 119 13.74 18.57 0.37
C VAL A 119 15.04 18.60 -0.46
N VAL A 120 15.73 17.46 -0.54
CA VAL A 120 16.95 17.34 -1.36
C VAL A 120 16.66 17.60 -2.84
N SER A 121 15.56 17.06 -3.36
CA SER A 121 15.14 17.30 -4.76
C SER A 121 14.85 18.76 -5.04
N LEU A 122 14.13 19.43 -4.14
CA LEU A 122 13.91 20.89 -4.24
C LEU A 122 15.23 21.65 -4.26
N PHE A 123 16.21 21.24 -3.44
CA PHE A 123 17.52 21.89 -3.39
C PHE A 123 18.31 21.70 -4.68
N ILE A 124 18.30 20.48 -5.24
CA ILE A 124 18.97 20.17 -6.50
C ILE A 124 18.37 20.97 -7.65
N ILE A 125 17.04 20.96 -7.80
CA ILE A 125 16.35 21.72 -8.86
C ILE A 125 16.61 23.22 -8.69
N SER A 126 16.54 23.73 -7.45
CA SER A 126 16.81 25.13 -7.16
C SER A 126 18.23 25.53 -7.59
N ASN A 127 19.23 24.69 -7.33
CA ASN A 127 20.60 24.93 -7.76
C ASN A 127 20.77 24.89 -9.28
N THR A 128 20.13 23.90 -9.94
CA THR A 128 20.18 23.76 -11.40
C THR A 128 19.59 24.99 -12.09
N VAL A 129 18.40 25.42 -11.66
CA VAL A 129 17.73 26.62 -12.20
C VAL A 129 18.55 27.88 -11.94
N LYS A 130 19.17 28.00 -10.74
CA LYS A 130 20.05 29.11 -10.43
C LYS A 130 21.28 29.18 -11.39
N LEU A 131 21.88 28.03 -11.68
CA LEU A 131 23.00 27.95 -12.60
C LEU A 131 22.58 28.30 -14.03
N ALA A 132 21.42 27.83 -14.49
CA ALA A 132 20.83 28.16 -15.78
C ALA A 132 20.55 29.70 -15.92
N MET A 133 20.03 30.30 -14.85
CA MET A 133 19.84 31.76 -14.81
C MET A 133 21.16 32.54 -14.85
N TYR A 134 22.17 32.02 -14.17
CA TYR A 134 23.49 32.68 -14.15
C TYR A 134 24.17 32.64 -15.52
N SER A 135 24.09 31.52 -16.23
CA SER A 135 24.61 31.38 -17.58
C SER A 135 23.93 32.30 -18.62
N ARG A 136 22.66 32.71 -18.34
CA ARG A 136 21.89 33.61 -19.21
C ARG A 136 21.70 34.99 -18.61
N SER A 137 22.61 35.41 -17.70
CA SER A 137 22.49 36.69 -16.97
C SER A 137 22.50 37.92 -17.86
N GLU A 138 23.27 37.90 -18.97
CA GLU A 138 23.29 38.99 -19.95
C GLU A 138 21.98 39.15 -20.69
N GLU A 139 21.36 38.04 -21.12
CA GLU A 139 20.02 38.04 -21.76
C GLU A 139 18.97 38.61 -20.81
N ILE A 140 19.03 38.20 -19.54
CA ILE A 140 18.11 38.67 -18.49
C ILE A 140 18.29 40.16 -18.24
N ALA A 141 19.55 40.68 -18.27
CA ALA A 141 19.82 42.08 -18.12
C ALA A 141 19.24 42.91 -19.28
N ILE A 142 19.41 42.43 -20.52
CA ILE A 142 18.83 43.06 -21.70
C ILE A 142 17.30 43.10 -21.61
N MET A 143 16.64 41.98 -21.23
CA MET A 143 15.20 41.91 -21.04
C MET A 143 14.72 42.93 -19.97
N LYS A 144 15.45 43.10 -18.88
CA LYS A 144 15.13 44.10 -17.84
C LYS A 144 15.24 45.54 -18.39
N MET A 145 16.28 45.82 -19.20
CA MET A 145 16.48 47.15 -19.78
C MET A 145 15.35 47.56 -20.76
N VAL A 146 14.79 46.59 -21.48
CA VAL A 146 13.61 46.82 -22.38
C VAL A 146 12.28 46.82 -21.62
N GLY A 147 12.28 46.68 -20.28
CA GLY A 147 11.07 46.77 -19.44
C GLY A 147 10.31 45.46 -19.27
N ALA A 148 10.92 44.29 -19.54
CA ALA A 148 10.27 43.01 -19.33
C ALA A 148 9.89 42.80 -17.85
N THR A 149 8.68 42.27 -17.62
CA THR A 149 8.22 41.98 -16.25
C THR A 149 8.97 40.81 -15.65
N ASN A 150 9.11 40.78 -14.32
CA ASN A 150 9.72 39.64 -13.61
C ASN A 150 9.01 38.30 -13.88
N ALA A 151 7.72 38.30 -14.14
CA ALA A 151 6.94 37.11 -14.49
C ALA A 151 7.38 36.55 -15.86
N PHE A 152 7.56 37.42 -16.84
CA PHE A 152 8.02 37.07 -18.19
C PHE A 152 9.43 36.44 -18.16
N ILE A 153 10.33 37.02 -17.37
CA ILE A 153 11.71 36.51 -17.21
C ILE A 153 11.73 35.12 -16.50
N ARG A 154 10.79 34.90 -15.58
CA ARG A 154 10.74 33.64 -14.81
C ARG A 154 10.14 32.47 -15.58
N LEU A 155 9.20 32.73 -16.47
CA LEU A 155 8.41 31.72 -17.15
C LEU A 155 9.24 30.60 -17.81
N PRO A 156 10.28 30.90 -18.62
CA PRO A 156 11.08 29.85 -19.26
C PRO A 156 11.77 28.92 -18.25
N PHE A 157 12.28 29.43 -17.13
CA PHE A 157 12.94 28.62 -16.10
C PHE A 157 11.95 27.78 -15.30
N VAL A 158 10.71 28.24 -15.10
CA VAL A 158 9.64 27.45 -14.46
C VAL A 158 9.23 26.31 -15.39
N VAL A 159 9.09 26.58 -16.68
CA VAL A 159 8.78 25.55 -17.69
C VAL A 159 9.91 24.52 -17.80
N GLU A 160 11.17 24.96 -17.76
CA GLU A 160 12.33 24.05 -17.74
C GLU A 160 12.31 23.13 -16.52
N GLY A 161 12.08 23.68 -15.33
CA GLY A 161 11.95 22.87 -14.10
C GLY A 161 10.74 21.94 -14.13
N PHE A 162 9.63 22.38 -14.66
CA PHE A 162 8.43 21.53 -14.87
C PHE A 162 8.74 20.35 -15.79
N ILE A 163 9.40 20.58 -16.93
CA ILE A 163 9.78 19.52 -17.87
C ILE A 163 10.71 18.51 -17.21
N ILE A 164 11.74 18.99 -16.49
CA ILE A 164 12.66 18.13 -15.76
C ILE A 164 11.92 17.29 -14.70
N GLY A 165 11.01 17.92 -13.95
CA GLY A 165 10.21 17.25 -12.93
C GLY A 165 9.31 16.15 -13.50
N ILE A 166 8.64 16.39 -14.62
CA ILE A 166 7.78 15.40 -15.28
C ILE A 166 8.58 14.24 -15.88
N ILE A 167 9.72 14.53 -16.53
CA ILE A 167 10.59 13.49 -17.09
C ILE A 167 11.14 12.60 -15.96
N ALA A 168 11.60 13.20 -14.87
CA ALA A 168 12.09 12.46 -13.71
C ALA A 168 11.00 11.61 -13.06
N ALA A 169 9.79 12.14 -12.92
CA ALA A 169 8.63 11.41 -12.41
C ALA A 169 8.25 10.23 -13.31
N ALA A 170 8.23 10.43 -14.63
CA ALA A 170 7.97 9.35 -15.58
C ALA A 170 9.03 8.24 -15.52
N ALA A 171 10.32 8.62 -15.48
CA ALA A 171 11.42 7.66 -15.35
C ALA A 171 11.32 6.86 -14.03
N ALA A 172 11.02 7.52 -12.92
CA ALA A 172 10.87 6.89 -11.62
C ALA A 172 9.65 5.95 -11.59
N PHE A 173 8.52 6.34 -12.18
CA PHE A 173 7.32 5.51 -12.30
C PHE A 173 7.59 4.20 -13.06
N PHE A 174 8.25 4.27 -14.23
CA PHE A 174 8.58 3.07 -15.00
C PHE A 174 9.60 2.17 -14.29
N LEU A 175 10.55 2.76 -13.57
CA LEU A 175 11.50 2.03 -12.74
C LEU A 175 10.80 1.29 -11.60
N GLU A 176 9.87 1.95 -10.90
CA GLU A 176 9.10 1.33 -9.83
C GLU A 176 8.22 0.21 -10.36
N TRP A 177 7.52 0.44 -11.48
CA TRP A 177 6.71 -0.61 -12.10
C TRP A 177 7.52 -1.86 -12.40
N GLY A 178 8.67 -1.70 -13.08
CA GLY A 178 9.55 -2.83 -13.40
C GLY A 178 10.10 -3.54 -12.17
N LEU A 179 10.48 -2.78 -11.13
CA LEU A 179 10.98 -3.33 -9.87
C LEU A 179 9.88 -4.09 -9.10
N TYR A 180 8.68 -3.52 -9.04
CA TYR A 180 7.54 -4.13 -8.39
C TYR A 180 7.19 -5.48 -9.04
N ASP A 181 7.06 -5.50 -10.37
CA ASP A 181 6.75 -6.70 -11.14
C ASP A 181 7.83 -7.78 -10.97
N PHE A 182 9.10 -7.39 -11.00
CA PHE A 182 10.23 -8.28 -10.72
C PHE A 182 10.15 -8.90 -9.32
N VAL A 183 9.90 -8.09 -8.29
CA VAL A 183 9.79 -8.55 -6.89
C VAL A 183 8.59 -9.49 -6.74
N LEU A 184 7.45 -9.11 -7.32
CA LEU A 184 6.22 -9.90 -7.27
C LEU A 184 6.41 -11.28 -7.88
N THR A 185 7.05 -11.35 -9.05
CA THR A 185 7.38 -12.61 -9.73
C THR A 185 8.30 -13.49 -8.86
N LYS A 186 9.28 -12.89 -8.18
CA LYS A 186 10.19 -13.64 -7.30
C LYS A 186 9.49 -14.17 -6.06
N ILE A 187 8.61 -13.37 -5.44
CA ILE A 187 7.84 -13.80 -4.26
C ILE A 187 6.89 -14.95 -4.61
N GLN A 188 6.22 -14.88 -5.77
CA GLN A 188 5.32 -15.94 -6.22
C GLN A 188 6.02 -17.29 -6.48
N GLN A 189 7.32 -17.26 -6.75
CA GLN A 189 8.14 -18.48 -6.91
C GLN A 189 8.54 -19.14 -5.57
N LEU A 190 8.32 -18.45 -4.45
CA LEU A 190 8.66 -18.96 -3.11
C LEU A 190 7.41 -19.55 -2.46
N ASP A 191 7.36 -20.89 -2.37
CA ASP A 191 6.22 -21.62 -1.77
C ASP A 191 5.89 -21.16 -0.34
N THR A 192 6.90 -20.75 0.41
CA THR A 192 6.78 -20.27 1.79
C THR A 192 5.97 -18.96 1.92
N LEU A 193 5.85 -18.17 0.86
CA LEU A 193 5.19 -16.87 0.86
C LEU A 193 3.83 -16.86 0.16
N LYS A 194 3.31 -18.03 -0.22
CA LYS A 194 1.97 -18.18 -0.84
C LYS A 194 0.81 -17.70 0.05
N LEU A 195 1.07 -17.55 1.36
CA LEU A 195 0.09 -17.02 2.32
C LEU A 195 -0.13 -15.51 2.17
N PHE A 196 0.76 -14.79 1.48
CA PHE A 196 0.59 -13.36 1.26
C PHE A 196 -0.19 -13.12 -0.03
N VAL A 197 -1.37 -12.54 0.11
CA VAL A 197 -2.15 -12.05 -1.05
C VAL A 197 -1.51 -10.75 -1.51
N LEU A 198 -0.70 -10.84 -2.57
CA LEU A 198 -0.04 -9.68 -3.17
C LEU A 198 -0.96 -9.06 -4.22
N THR A 199 -1.24 -7.77 -4.08
CA THR A 199 -2.04 -7.02 -5.03
C THR A 199 -1.22 -6.77 -6.30
N PRO A 200 -1.74 -7.09 -7.51
CA PRO A 200 -1.07 -6.76 -8.76
C PRO A 200 -0.87 -5.25 -8.89
N PHE A 201 0.24 -4.82 -9.51
CA PHE A 201 0.52 -3.39 -9.72
C PHE A 201 -0.56 -2.69 -10.56
N THR A 202 -1.21 -3.44 -11.44
CA THR A 202 -2.32 -2.96 -12.29
C THR A 202 -3.48 -2.36 -11.50
N ASP A 203 -3.74 -2.85 -10.29
CA ASP A 203 -4.85 -2.39 -9.46
C ASP A 203 -4.58 -1.04 -8.79
N VAL A 204 -3.31 -0.66 -8.68
CA VAL A 204 -2.88 0.59 -8.05
C VAL A 204 -2.22 1.57 -9.03
N ILE A 205 -2.05 1.17 -10.29
CA ILE A 205 -1.29 1.91 -11.31
C ILE A 205 -1.78 3.36 -11.48
N GLU A 206 -3.09 3.58 -11.47
CA GLU A 206 -3.67 4.91 -11.67
C GLU A 206 -3.32 5.86 -10.50
N ILE A 207 -3.46 5.37 -9.28
CA ILE A 207 -3.17 6.15 -8.06
C ILE A 207 -1.68 6.49 -8.01
N VAL A 208 -0.82 5.50 -8.29
CA VAL A 208 0.63 5.66 -8.31
C VAL A 208 1.04 6.64 -9.42
N ALA A 209 0.52 6.51 -10.64
CA ALA A 209 0.82 7.42 -11.75
C ALA A 209 0.44 8.87 -11.42
N ILE A 210 -0.73 9.09 -10.82
CA ILE A 210 -1.18 10.42 -10.38
C ILE A 210 -0.24 10.97 -9.29
N ALA A 211 0.15 10.15 -8.32
CA ALA A 211 1.07 10.54 -7.25
C ALA A 211 2.43 10.98 -7.79
N TYR A 212 3.00 10.21 -8.75
CA TYR A 212 4.26 10.58 -9.42
C TYR A 212 4.13 11.86 -10.23
N ALA A 213 3.06 12.00 -11.03
CA ALA A 213 2.81 13.20 -11.82
C ALA A 213 2.68 14.46 -10.94
N LEU A 214 1.92 14.37 -9.86
CA LEU A 214 1.76 15.46 -8.89
C LEU A 214 3.08 15.80 -8.20
N THR A 215 3.84 14.81 -7.78
CA THR A 215 5.13 15.03 -7.12
C THR A 215 6.12 15.68 -8.08
N GLY A 216 6.23 15.18 -9.32
CA GLY A 216 7.09 15.77 -10.35
C GLY A 216 6.71 17.21 -10.69
N PHE A 217 5.40 17.48 -10.82
CA PHE A 217 4.89 18.83 -11.00
C PHE A 217 5.26 19.75 -9.82
N LEU A 218 4.97 19.33 -8.59
CA LEU A 218 5.24 20.14 -7.40
C LEU A 218 6.75 20.41 -7.25
N VAL A 219 7.59 19.38 -7.33
CA VAL A 219 9.05 19.52 -7.17
C VAL A 219 9.62 20.39 -8.29
N GLY A 220 9.20 20.18 -9.54
CA GLY A 220 9.68 20.95 -10.69
C GLY A 220 9.32 22.43 -10.63
N VAL A 221 8.03 22.72 -10.40
CA VAL A 221 7.52 24.11 -10.36
C VAL A 221 7.97 24.83 -9.09
N PHE A 222 7.80 24.23 -7.91
CA PHE A 222 8.18 24.88 -6.65
C PHE A 222 9.68 25.05 -6.50
N GLY A 223 10.47 24.03 -6.91
CA GLY A 223 11.92 24.13 -6.91
C GLY A 223 12.44 25.29 -7.76
N SER A 224 11.87 25.45 -8.97
CA SER A 224 12.19 26.60 -9.87
C SER A 224 11.77 27.92 -9.27
N LEU A 225 10.55 28.03 -8.76
CA LEU A 225 10.02 29.29 -8.19
C LEU A 225 10.83 29.74 -6.97
N LEU A 226 11.24 28.81 -6.08
CA LEU A 226 12.06 29.13 -4.91
C LEU A 226 13.43 29.67 -5.31
N SER A 227 14.04 29.09 -6.33
CA SER A 227 15.33 29.55 -6.86
C SER A 227 15.26 30.97 -7.41
N ILE A 228 14.27 31.22 -8.26
CA ILE A 228 14.12 32.49 -8.98
C ILE A 228 13.79 33.64 -8.02
N ARG A 229 12.97 33.40 -6.98
CA ARG A 229 12.62 34.45 -5.99
C ARG A 229 13.86 35.02 -5.29
N LYS A 230 14.85 34.18 -5.02
CA LYS A 230 16.08 34.61 -4.33
C LYS A 230 17.02 35.38 -5.26
N PHE A 231 17.00 35.06 -6.56
CA PHE A 231 17.90 35.69 -7.54
C PHE A 231 17.42 37.08 -8.03
N LEU A 232 16.11 37.29 -8.16
CA LEU A 232 15.53 38.55 -8.66
C LEU A 232 15.31 39.63 -7.56
N LYS A 233 15.60 39.30 -6.31
CA LYS A 233 15.58 40.28 -5.19
C LYS A 233 16.87 41.10 -5.04
N VAL A 234 17.82 40.96 -5.93
CA VAL A 234 19.05 41.78 -5.99
C VAL A 234 18.88 42.89 -6.98
#